data_84ba76255efe921fb2f9fc891af16b9d
#
_entry.id   84ba76255efe921fb2f9fc891af16b9d
#
_cell.length_a   1.000
_cell.length_b   1.000
_cell.length_c   1.000
_cell.angle_alpha   90.00
_cell.angle_beta   90.00
_cell.angle_gamma   90.00
#
_symmetry.space_group_name_H-M   'P 1'
#
loop_
_entity.id
_entity.type
_entity.pdbx_description
1 polymer ?
#
loop_
_entity_poly.entity_id
_entity_poly.type
_entity_poly.pdbx_seq_one_letter_code
_entity_poly.pdbx_strand_id
1 'polypeptide(L)' 'MKKIESGKDLNKLDGIVYELYQLNALIGFMQVAFEGPSATDEEEAAAALWHIYCRQGELIKQIKALYE' A
#
# COMPACT_ATOMS: atom_id res chain seq x y z
N MET A 1 -13.29 -10.78 -18.78
CA MET A 1 -12.56 -9.72 -18.04
C MET A 1 -13.37 -8.43 -18.05
N LYS A 2 -13.60 -7.88 -16.88
CA LYS A 2 -14.36 -6.64 -16.75
C LYS A 2 -13.48 -5.43 -17.08
N LYS A 3 -13.96 -4.55 -17.94
CA LYS A 3 -13.25 -3.32 -18.24
C LYS A 3 -13.67 -2.22 -17.29
N ILE A 4 -12.76 -1.30 -17.00
CA ILE A 4 -13.06 -0.11 -16.24
C ILE A 4 -13.69 0.90 -17.21
N GLU A 5 -15.01 1.06 -17.13
CA GLU A 5 -15.74 1.89 -18.08
C GLU A 5 -16.43 3.11 -17.47
N SER A 6 -16.67 3.09 -16.16
CA SER A 6 -17.38 4.18 -15.51
C SER A 6 -16.42 5.09 -14.74
N GLY A 7 -16.82 6.35 -14.59
CA GLY A 7 -16.07 7.30 -13.78
C GLY A 7 -15.97 6.86 -12.33
N LYS A 8 -16.97 6.12 -11.85
CA LYS A 8 -16.98 5.57 -10.49
C LYS A 8 -15.86 4.55 -10.30
N ASP A 9 -15.64 3.67 -11.28
CA ASP A 9 -14.55 2.69 -11.22
C ASP A 9 -13.19 3.38 -11.30
N LEU A 10 -13.07 4.43 -12.12
CA LEU A 10 -11.85 5.21 -12.23
C LEU A 10 -11.52 5.92 -10.92
N ASN A 11 -12.53 6.49 -10.25
CA ASN A 11 -12.33 7.14 -8.95
C ASN A 11 -11.85 6.14 -7.90
N LYS A 12 -12.40 4.94 -7.94
CA LYS A 12 -12.01 3.86 -7.04
C LYS A 12 -10.55 3.47 -7.27
N LEU A 13 -10.17 3.34 -8.54
CA LEU A 13 -8.80 3.02 -8.92
C LEU A 13 -7.83 4.13 -8.50
N ASP A 14 -8.20 5.38 -8.68
CA ASP A 14 -7.38 6.52 -8.26
C ASP A 14 -7.13 6.49 -6.75
N GLY A 15 -8.16 6.16 -5.97
CA GLY A 15 -8.03 6.02 -4.52
C GLY A 15 -7.07 4.90 -4.14
N ILE A 16 -7.12 3.77 -4.83
CA ILE A 16 -6.22 2.65 -4.60
C ILE A 16 -4.77 3.04 -4.93
N VAL A 17 -4.56 3.70 -6.06
CA VAL A 17 -3.23 4.15 -6.47
C VAL A 17 -2.67 5.14 -5.46
N TYR A 18 -3.49 6.08 -5.00
CA TYR A 18 -3.07 7.05 -3.98
C TYR A 18 -2.62 6.36 -2.71
N GLU A 19 -3.38 5.38 -2.25
CA GLU A 19 -3.01 4.63 -1.04
C GLU A 19 -1.73 3.83 -1.24
N LEU A 20 -1.52 3.26 -2.43
CA LEU A 20 -0.28 2.55 -2.74
C LEU A 20 0.93 3.50 -2.68
N TYR A 21 0.78 4.73 -3.16
CA TYR A 21 1.84 5.74 -3.04
C TYR A 21 2.15 6.05 -1.57
N GLN A 22 1.12 6.17 -0.73
CA GLN A 22 1.31 6.41 0.70
C GLN A 22 2.06 5.25 1.36
N LEU A 23 1.69 4.01 1.04
CA LEU A 23 2.36 2.83 1.59
C LEU A 23 3.82 2.76 1.14
N ASN A 24 4.07 3.10 -0.12
CA ASN A 24 5.43 3.14 -0.65
C ASN A 24 6.28 4.18 0.08
N ALA A 25 5.71 5.35 0.36
CA ALA A 25 6.39 6.40 1.11
C ALA A 25 6.73 5.95 2.53
N LEU A 26 5.82 5.20 3.17
CA LEU A 26 6.06 4.64 4.50
C LEU A 26 7.22 3.64 4.50
N ILE A 27 7.31 2.81 3.47
CA ILE A 27 8.42 1.86 3.32
C ILE A 27 9.75 2.62 3.22
N GLY A 28 9.79 3.67 2.41
CA GLY A 28 10.97 4.50 2.25
C GLY A 28 11.38 5.19 3.56
N PHE A 29 10.39 5.69 4.30
CA PHE A 29 10.61 6.31 5.59
C PHE A 29 11.20 5.30 6.59
N MET A 30 10.69 4.08 6.60
CA MET A 30 11.17 3.02 7.47
C MET A 30 12.62 2.65 7.14
N GLN A 31 12.97 2.63 5.86
CA GLN A 31 14.33 2.35 5.43
C GLN A 31 15.30 3.38 6.02
N VAL A 32 14.94 4.64 5.97
CA VAL A 32 15.74 5.72 6.55
C VAL A 32 15.86 5.55 8.07
N ALA A 33 14.75 5.19 8.74
CA ALA A 33 14.75 4.96 10.18
C ALA A 33 15.69 3.82 10.59
N PHE A 34 15.76 2.76 9.78
CA PHE A 34 16.67 1.63 10.05
C PHE A 34 18.14 2.01 9.90
N GLU A 35 18.43 2.91 8.99
CA GLU A 35 19.81 3.35 8.71
C GLU A 35 20.27 4.47 9.64
N GLY A 36 19.34 5.09 10.36
CA GLY A 36 19.66 6.22 11.24
C GLY A 36 20.23 5.79 12.58
N PRO A 37 20.82 6.77 13.33
CA PRO A 37 21.40 6.48 14.66
C PRO A 37 20.37 6.10 15.71
N SER A 38 19.10 6.41 15.46
CA SER A 38 17.97 6.02 16.34
C SER A 38 17.17 4.90 15.69
N ALA A 39 17.82 3.78 15.46
CA ALA A 39 17.18 2.66 14.79
C ALA A 39 15.87 2.25 15.48
N THR A 40 14.84 2.03 14.68
CA THR A 40 13.54 1.58 15.15
C THR A 40 13.65 0.17 15.72
N ASP A 41 12.91 -0.10 16.80
CA ASP A 41 12.79 -1.44 17.37
C ASP A 41 12.34 -2.43 16.28
N GLU A 42 13.01 -3.58 16.24
CA GLU A 42 12.71 -4.63 15.26
C GLU A 42 11.26 -5.10 15.31
N GLU A 43 10.68 -5.20 16.52
CA GLU A 43 9.29 -5.62 16.68
C GLU A 43 8.33 -4.59 16.08
N GLU A 44 8.58 -3.31 16.34
CA GLU A 44 7.76 -2.23 15.78
C GLU A 44 7.87 -2.20 14.27
N ALA A 45 9.08 -2.35 13.75
CA ALA A 45 9.33 -2.37 12.32
C ALA A 45 8.63 -3.55 11.66
N ALA A 46 8.74 -4.73 12.28
CA ALA A 46 8.08 -5.93 11.76
C ALA A 46 6.56 -5.78 11.74
N ALA A 47 5.99 -5.19 12.79
CA ALA A 47 4.56 -4.95 12.86
C ALA A 47 4.10 -3.98 11.78
N ALA A 48 4.86 -2.91 11.54
CA ALA A 48 4.54 -1.93 10.52
C ALA A 48 4.64 -2.54 9.12
N LEU A 49 5.68 -3.33 8.86
CA LEU A 49 5.84 -4.02 7.58
C LEU A 49 4.71 -5.02 7.34
N TRP A 50 4.30 -5.74 8.38
CA TRP A 50 3.19 -6.67 8.27
C TRP A 50 1.89 -5.95 7.93
N HIS A 51 1.65 -4.81 8.57
CA HIS A 51 0.46 -3.99 8.28
C HIS A 51 0.46 -3.54 6.82
N ILE A 52 1.60 -3.05 6.34
CA ILE A 52 1.74 -2.59 4.95
C ILE A 52 1.50 -3.75 3.99
N TYR A 53 2.09 -4.90 4.27
CA TYR A 53 1.93 -6.10 3.44
C TYR A 53 0.47 -6.52 3.33
N CYS A 54 -0.22 -6.59 4.46
CA CYS A 54 -1.63 -6.97 4.50
C CYS A 54 -2.50 -5.96 3.74
N ARG A 55 -2.23 -4.67 3.92
CA ARG A 55 -3.00 -3.64 3.24
C ARG A 55 -2.77 -3.66 1.74
N GLN A 56 -1.53 -3.87 1.31
CA GLN A 56 -1.23 -4.02 -0.11
C GLN A 56 -1.97 -5.22 -0.72
N GLY A 57 -2.04 -6.32 0.01
CA GLY A 57 -2.78 -7.50 -0.45
C GLY A 57 -4.26 -7.20 -0.67
N GLU A 58 -4.87 -6.45 0.24
CA GLU A 58 -6.27 -6.03 0.09
C GLU A 58 -6.47 -5.10 -1.11
N LEU A 59 -5.55 -4.17 -1.31
CA LEU A 59 -5.62 -3.27 -2.46
C LEU A 59 -5.50 -4.03 -3.78
N ILE A 60 -4.64 -5.03 -3.83
CA ILE A 60 -4.49 -5.89 -5.00
C ILE A 60 -5.81 -6.61 -5.29
N LYS A 61 -6.48 -7.13 -4.25
CA LYS A 61 -7.78 -7.77 -4.41
C LYS A 61 -8.82 -6.80 -4.96
N GLN A 62 -8.81 -5.57 -4.50
CA GLN A 62 -9.72 -4.55 -4.99
C GLN A 62 -9.48 -4.23 -6.47
N ILE A 63 -8.21 -4.17 -6.87
CA ILE A 63 -7.85 -3.96 -8.27
C ILE A 63 -8.35 -5.12 -9.12
N LYS A 64 -8.12 -6.34 -8.68
CA LYS A 64 -8.59 -7.53 -9.41
C LYS A 64 -10.10 -7.51 -9.57
N ALA A 65 -10.82 -7.10 -8.54
CA ALA A 65 -12.28 -7.01 -8.60
C ALA A 65 -12.77 -6.04 -9.65
N LEU A 66 -11.98 -5.01 -9.97
CA LEU A 66 -12.34 -4.07 -11.02
C LEU A 66 -12.19 -4.65 -12.43
N TYR A 67 -11.36 -5.67 -12.59
CA TYR A 67 -11.07 -6.30 -13.88
C TYR A 67 -11.75 -7.65 -14.10
N GLU A 68 -12.36 -8.18 -13.05
CA GLU A 68 -13.07 -9.48 -13.14
C GLU A 68 -14.61 -9.31 -13.24
#